data_59c646fb57ec59009ee5f488358072c5
#
_entry.id   59c646fb57ec59009ee5f488358072c5
#
_cell.length_a   1.000
_cell.length_b   1.000
_cell.length_c   1.000
_cell.angle_alpha   90.00
_cell.angle_beta   90.00
_cell.angle_gamma   90.00
#
_symmetry.space_group_name_H-M   'P 1'
#
loop_
_entity.id
_entity.type
_entity.pdbx_description
1 polymer ?
#
loop_
_entity_poly.entity_id
_entity_poly.type
_entity_poly.pdbx_seq_one_letter_code
_entity_poly.pdbx_strand_id
1 'polypeptide(L)'
;MVAVWHRSGRAAYTFLPTWQTFTVENAQVVFRNVIRPKCDIWVGTLHQTVVAYLAVNGSYIDRMYVDPIEWRKGWGARLVALAKELSPSGLELHTHQENHAACAFYEKQGFVAVRFGQSLPPESAPDVEYHWRPSNVGIEPTAFGGG
;
A
#
# COMPACT_ATOMS: atom_id res chain seq x y z
N MET A 1 11.54 6.37 8.83
CA MET A 1 10.23 5.87 8.34
C MET A 1 9.31 6.98 7.89
N VAL A 2 9.04 7.97 8.75
CA VAL A 2 8.14 9.07 8.40
C VAL A 2 8.65 9.87 7.19
N ALA A 3 9.96 10.08 7.09
CA ALA A 3 10.54 10.79 5.96
C ALA A 3 10.30 10.02 4.64
N VAL A 4 10.36 8.69 4.67
CA VAL A 4 10.09 7.87 3.49
C VAL A 4 8.64 8.07 3.04
N TRP A 5 7.71 8.00 3.98
CA TRP A 5 6.29 8.20 3.68
C TRP A 5 6.04 9.58 3.07
N HIS A 6 6.60 10.62 3.68
CA HIS A 6 6.39 12.00 3.22
C HIS A 6 6.97 12.20 1.81
N ARG A 7 8.19 11.73 1.55
CA ARG A 7 8.81 11.85 0.23
C ARG A 7 8.03 11.08 -0.82
N SER A 8 7.64 9.83 -0.52
CA SER A 8 6.87 9.02 -1.45
C SER A 8 5.52 9.63 -1.76
N GLY A 9 4.84 10.15 -0.74
CA GLY A 9 3.55 10.80 -0.92
C GLY A 9 3.65 12.02 -1.81
N ARG A 10 4.65 12.88 -1.58
CA ARG A 10 4.83 14.08 -2.40
C ARG A 10 5.19 13.73 -3.84
N ALA A 11 6.01 12.70 -4.05
CA ALA A 11 6.40 12.32 -5.40
C ALA A 11 5.25 11.64 -6.15
N ALA A 12 4.45 10.81 -5.47
CA ALA A 12 3.36 10.05 -6.09
C ALA A 12 2.08 10.89 -6.23
N TYR A 13 1.84 11.83 -5.31
CA TYR A 13 0.59 12.59 -5.24
C TYR A 13 0.80 14.07 -5.49
N THR A 14 1.64 14.40 -6.46
CA THR A 14 1.90 15.79 -6.83
C THR A 14 0.65 16.52 -7.33
N PHE A 15 -0.35 15.77 -7.77
CA PHE A 15 -1.63 16.33 -8.21
C PHE A 15 -2.54 16.75 -7.02
N LEU A 16 -2.16 16.42 -5.78
CA LEU A 16 -2.96 16.77 -4.60
C LEU A 16 -2.31 17.94 -3.87
N PRO A 17 -2.96 19.13 -3.85
CA PRO A 17 -2.37 20.30 -3.19
C PRO A 17 -2.04 20.06 -1.71
N THR A 18 -2.84 19.27 -1.01
CA THR A 18 -2.61 18.99 0.41
C THR A 18 -1.27 18.33 0.66
N TRP A 19 -0.81 17.50 -0.26
CA TRP A 19 0.49 16.84 -0.12
C TRP A 19 1.65 17.80 -0.32
N GLN A 20 1.46 18.83 -1.15
CA GLN A 20 2.51 19.82 -1.40
C GLN A 20 2.79 20.69 -0.17
N THR A 21 1.80 20.89 0.69
CA THR A 21 1.94 21.68 1.92
C THR A 21 2.09 20.81 3.17
N PHE A 22 2.03 19.48 3.03
CA PHE A 22 2.09 18.54 4.15
C PHE A 22 3.55 18.36 4.57
N THR A 23 3.90 18.88 5.75
CA THR A 23 5.29 18.88 6.21
C THR A 23 5.68 17.55 6.84
N VAL A 24 7.00 17.35 7.02
CA VAL A 24 7.50 16.16 7.73
C VAL A 24 6.96 16.13 9.17
N GLU A 25 6.88 17.31 9.82
CA GLU A 25 6.35 17.40 11.19
C GLU A 25 4.88 16.97 11.23
N ASN A 26 4.06 17.40 10.29
CA ASN A 26 2.67 16.98 10.20
C ASN A 26 2.56 15.48 9.95
N ALA A 27 3.43 14.96 9.10
CA ALA A 27 3.48 13.51 8.81
C ALA A 27 3.84 12.72 10.08
N GLN A 28 4.77 13.24 10.90
CA GLN A 28 5.15 12.58 12.15
C GLN A 28 3.98 12.49 13.11
N VAL A 29 3.17 13.54 13.22
CA VAL A 29 1.99 13.54 14.10
C VAL A 29 0.99 12.48 13.63
N VAL A 30 0.67 12.45 12.34
CA VAL A 30 -0.27 11.47 11.79
C VAL A 30 0.26 10.06 11.97
N PHE A 31 1.53 9.83 11.68
CA PHE A 31 2.14 8.51 11.82
C PHE A 31 2.05 8.02 13.26
N ARG A 32 2.43 8.89 14.22
CA ARG A 32 2.45 8.52 15.62
C ARG A 32 1.06 8.27 16.18
N ASN A 33 0.08 9.12 15.84
CA ASN A 33 -1.21 9.13 16.48
C ASN A 33 -2.28 8.32 15.76
N VAL A 34 -2.12 8.07 14.46
CA VAL A 34 -3.15 7.41 13.66
C VAL A 34 -2.67 6.07 13.11
N ILE A 35 -1.50 6.05 12.50
CA ILE A 35 -1.02 4.85 11.78
C ILE A 35 -0.49 3.80 12.75
N ARG A 36 0.49 4.15 13.59
CA ARG A 36 1.15 3.19 14.48
C ARG A 36 0.20 2.45 15.42
N PRO A 37 -0.79 3.14 16.06
CA PRO A 37 -1.67 2.42 16.97
C PRO A 37 -2.54 1.35 16.31
N LYS A 38 -2.78 1.46 15.00
CA LYS A 38 -3.70 0.56 14.29
C LYS A 38 -3.01 -0.54 13.53
N CYS A 39 -1.73 -0.39 13.23
CA CYS A 39 -1.09 -1.20 12.22
C CYS A 39 0.14 -1.92 12.74
N ASP A 40 0.39 -3.10 12.19
CA ASP A 40 1.70 -3.74 12.26
C ASP A 40 2.55 -3.16 11.15
N ILE A 41 3.80 -2.81 11.47
CA ILE A 41 4.67 -2.09 10.55
C ILE A 41 5.92 -2.91 10.26
N TRP A 42 6.21 -3.08 8.97
CA TRP A 42 7.38 -3.76 8.48
C TRP A 42 8.21 -2.77 7.68
N VAL A 43 9.52 -2.80 7.84
CA VAL A 43 10.40 -1.87 7.15
C VAL A 43 11.38 -2.62 6.26
N GLY A 44 11.70 -2.01 5.11
CA GLY A 44 12.77 -2.44 4.25
C GLY A 44 13.99 -1.57 4.49
N THR A 45 15.15 -2.20 4.69
CA THR A 45 16.38 -1.46 4.94
C THR A 45 17.43 -1.78 3.88
N LEU A 46 18.24 -0.77 3.57
CA LEU A 46 19.37 -0.90 2.68
C LEU A 46 20.54 -0.22 3.38
N HIS A 47 21.59 -0.99 3.65
CA HIS A 47 22.77 -0.47 4.39
C HIS A 47 22.34 0.22 5.69
N GLN A 48 21.43 -0.42 6.44
CA GLN A 48 20.91 0.05 7.73
C GLN A 48 20.07 1.32 7.64
N THR A 49 19.72 1.75 6.44
CA THR A 49 18.84 2.89 6.22
C THR A 49 17.45 2.38 5.81
N VAL A 50 16.40 2.89 6.46
CA VAL A 50 15.03 2.54 6.08
C VAL A 50 14.71 3.21 4.75
N VAL A 51 14.37 2.42 3.74
CA VAL A 51 14.05 2.90 2.39
C VAL A 51 12.62 2.57 1.98
N ALA A 52 11.91 1.75 2.75
CA ALA A 52 10.55 1.35 2.42
C ALA A 52 9.84 0.89 3.69
N TYR A 53 8.50 0.95 3.69
CA TYR A 53 7.76 0.33 4.76
C TYR A 53 6.36 -0.10 4.31
N LEU A 54 5.81 -1.04 5.07
CA LEU A 54 4.47 -1.58 4.90
C LEU A 54 3.76 -1.50 6.24
N ALA A 55 2.57 -0.91 6.26
CA ALA A 55 1.73 -0.85 7.44
C ALA A 55 0.44 -1.60 7.13
N VAL A 56 0.15 -2.65 7.88
CA VAL A 56 -1.03 -3.49 7.67
C VAL A 56 -1.90 -3.51 8.92
N ASN A 57 -3.20 -3.54 8.69
CA ASN A 57 -4.20 -3.71 9.74
C ASN A 57 -5.04 -4.91 9.33
N GLY A 58 -4.68 -6.09 9.87
CA GLY A 58 -5.30 -7.35 9.43
C GLY A 58 -5.01 -7.61 7.95
N SER A 59 -6.06 -7.72 7.16
CA SER A 59 -5.95 -7.92 5.72
C SER A 59 -5.84 -6.61 4.93
N TYR A 60 -5.92 -5.47 5.61
CA TYR A 60 -5.92 -4.16 4.95
C TYR A 60 -4.52 -3.57 4.92
N ILE A 61 -4.03 -3.23 3.72
CA ILE A 61 -2.78 -2.49 3.56
C ILE A 61 -3.12 -1.01 3.75
N ASP A 62 -2.74 -0.48 4.93
CA ASP A 62 -3.05 0.91 5.26
C ASP A 62 -2.08 1.87 4.59
N ARG A 63 -0.78 1.49 4.57
CA ARG A 63 0.26 2.29 3.93
C ARG A 63 1.32 1.37 3.36
N MET A 64 1.81 1.71 2.18
CA MET A 64 2.97 1.04 1.60
C MET A 64 3.72 2.10 0.78
N TYR A 65 4.94 2.39 1.18
CA TYR A 65 5.72 3.43 0.53
C TYR A 65 7.16 3.01 0.37
N VAL A 66 7.76 3.45 -0.73
CA VAL A 66 9.16 3.23 -1.05
C VAL A 66 9.79 4.59 -1.31
N ASP A 67 10.99 4.80 -0.77
CA ASP A 67 11.75 6.03 -1.04
C ASP A 67 11.87 6.19 -2.56
N PRO A 68 11.55 7.37 -3.10
CA PRO A 68 11.59 7.58 -4.57
C PRO A 68 12.92 7.20 -5.21
N ILE A 69 14.05 7.36 -4.50
CA ILE A 69 15.36 6.98 -5.03
C ILE A 69 15.44 5.47 -5.27
N GLU A 70 14.64 4.69 -4.53
CA GLU A 70 14.63 3.23 -4.62
C GLU A 70 13.50 2.68 -5.47
N TRP A 71 12.76 3.54 -6.17
CA TRP A 71 11.68 3.08 -7.03
C TRP A 71 12.22 2.23 -8.18
N ARG A 72 11.38 1.28 -8.64
CA ARG A 72 11.67 0.39 -9.77
C ARG A 72 12.82 -0.57 -9.51
N LYS A 73 13.13 -0.82 -8.24
CA LYS A 73 14.16 -1.78 -7.83
C LYS A 73 13.57 -3.03 -7.18
N GLY A 74 12.24 -3.20 -7.26
CA GLY A 74 11.58 -4.39 -6.75
C GLY A 74 11.13 -4.32 -5.29
N TRP A 75 11.32 -3.20 -4.61
CA TRP A 75 10.90 -3.06 -3.20
C TRP A 75 9.39 -3.24 -3.03
N GLY A 76 8.59 -2.60 -3.91
CA GLY A 76 7.15 -2.72 -3.84
C GLY A 76 6.66 -4.15 -3.99
N ALA A 77 7.21 -4.87 -4.97
CA ALA A 77 6.84 -6.27 -5.18
C ALA A 77 7.20 -7.13 -3.98
N ARG A 78 8.35 -6.89 -3.35
CA ARG A 78 8.76 -7.61 -2.15
C ARG A 78 7.83 -7.34 -0.97
N LEU A 79 7.41 -6.09 -0.79
CA LEU A 79 6.47 -5.73 0.27
C LEU A 79 5.10 -6.36 0.04
N VAL A 80 4.63 -6.38 -1.20
CA VAL A 80 3.36 -7.04 -1.52
C VAL A 80 3.45 -8.54 -1.28
N ALA A 81 4.58 -9.16 -1.66
CA ALA A 81 4.78 -10.58 -1.38
C ALA A 81 4.71 -10.88 0.11
N LEU A 82 5.33 -10.03 0.94
CA LEU A 82 5.24 -10.15 2.38
C LEU A 82 3.80 -10.00 2.86
N ALA A 83 3.09 -9.01 2.36
CA ALA A 83 1.68 -8.79 2.75
C ALA A 83 0.83 -10.03 2.42
N LYS A 84 1.07 -10.65 1.27
CA LYS A 84 0.35 -11.88 0.90
C LYS A 84 0.66 -13.03 1.84
N GLU A 85 1.89 -13.11 2.33
CA GLU A 85 2.26 -14.13 3.32
C GLU A 85 1.59 -13.88 4.66
N LEU A 86 1.48 -12.61 5.06
CA LEU A 86 0.85 -12.23 6.31
C LEU A 86 -0.66 -12.41 6.28
N SER A 87 -1.27 -12.29 5.12
CA SER A 87 -2.72 -12.43 4.95
C SER A 87 -3.01 -13.29 3.72
N PRO A 88 -2.78 -14.60 3.81
CA PRO A 88 -2.88 -15.49 2.63
C PRO A 88 -4.30 -15.64 2.09
N SER A 89 -5.33 -15.31 2.85
CA SER A 89 -6.71 -15.44 2.37
C SER A 89 -7.18 -14.20 1.60
N GLY A 90 -6.42 -13.13 1.61
CA GLY A 90 -6.76 -11.94 0.83
C GLY A 90 -6.23 -10.65 1.42
N LEU A 91 -6.21 -9.63 0.58
CA LEU A 91 -5.76 -8.29 0.95
C LEU A 91 -6.68 -7.26 0.33
N GLU A 92 -6.82 -6.11 0.99
CA GLU A 92 -7.55 -4.96 0.48
C GLU A 92 -6.71 -3.70 0.66
N LEU A 93 -6.88 -2.74 -0.25
CA LEU A 93 -6.24 -1.43 -0.11
C LEU A 93 -7.03 -0.38 -0.91
N HIS A 94 -6.72 0.88 -0.62
CA HIS A 94 -7.22 2.00 -1.41
C HIS A 94 -6.03 2.77 -1.97
N THR A 95 -6.20 3.30 -3.18
CA THR A 95 -5.25 4.26 -3.75
C THR A 95 -6.03 5.28 -4.58
N HIS A 96 -5.38 6.38 -4.95
CA HIS A 96 -6.04 7.41 -5.74
C HIS A 96 -6.14 6.97 -7.20
N GLN A 97 -7.30 7.24 -7.83
CA GLN A 97 -7.50 6.89 -9.23
C GLN A 97 -6.48 7.56 -10.15
N GLU A 98 -6.06 8.77 -9.80
CA GLU A 98 -5.11 9.53 -10.60
C GLU A 98 -3.66 9.07 -10.43
N ASN A 99 -3.41 8.20 -9.46
CA ASN A 99 -2.09 7.58 -9.32
C ASN A 99 -2.01 6.37 -10.24
N HIS A 100 -1.82 6.63 -11.52
CA HIS A 100 -1.83 5.58 -12.54
C HIS A 100 -0.72 4.56 -12.33
N ALA A 101 0.43 5.00 -11.85
CA ALA A 101 1.55 4.10 -11.59
C ALA A 101 1.21 3.10 -10.48
N ALA A 102 0.57 3.55 -9.40
CA ALA A 102 0.16 2.66 -8.32
C ALA A 102 -0.92 1.70 -8.80
N CYS A 103 -1.91 2.20 -9.52
CA CYS A 103 -2.98 1.34 -10.05
C CYS A 103 -2.41 0.23 -10.93
N ALA A 104 -1.52 0.59 -11.87
CA ALA A 104 -0.88 -0.39 -12.74
C ALA A 104 -0.04 -1.39 -11.94
N PHE A 105 0.67 -0.89 -10.92
CA PHE A 105 1.48 -1.76 -10.07
C PHE A 105 0.62 -2.80 -9.35
N TYR A 106 -0.46 -2.36 -8.70
CA TYR A 106 -1.31 -3.29 -7.95
C TYR A 106 -2.01 -4.29 -8.88
N GLU A 107 -2.45 -3.85 -10.05
CA GLU A 107 -3.04 -4.75 -11.03
C GLU A 107 -2.05 -5.81 -11.48
N LYS A 108 -0.80 -5.42 -11.67
CA LYS A 108 0.27 -6.37 -12.02
C LYS A 108 0.53 -7.37 -10.89
N GLN A 109 0.30 -6.97 -9.65
CA GLN A 109 0.47 -7.86 -8.49
C GLN A 109 -0.75 -8.75 -8.26
N GLY A 110 -1.76 -8.67 -9.11
CA GLY A 110 -2.93 -9.52 -9.04
C GLY A 110 -4.13 -8.91 -8.31
N PHE A 111 -4.08 -7.64 -7.97
CA PHE A 111 -5.20 -6.95 -7.37
C PHE A 111 -6.22 -6.55 -8.43
N VAL A 112 -7.49 -6.51 -8.04
CA VAL A 112 -8.60 -6.16 -8.94
C VAL A 112 -9.36 -5.01 -8.32
N ALA A 113 -9.67 -4.00 -9.14
CA ALA A 113 -10.49 -2.87 -8.70
C ALA A 113 -11.93 -3.36 -8.47
N VAL A 114 -12.46 -3.12 -7.28
CA VAL A 114 -13.80 -3.57 -6.90
C VAL A 114 -14.76 -2.42 -6.66
N ARG A 115 -14.24 -1.21 -6.40
CA ARG A 115 -15.09 -0.05 -6.13
C ARG A 115 -14.32 1.23 -6.43
N PHE A 116 -15.04 2.21 -7.01
CA PHE A 116 -14.51 3.55 -7.24
C PHE A 116 -15.30 4.51 -6.35
N GLY A 117 -14.61 5.43 -5.71
CA GLY A 117 -15.23 6.36 -4.77
C GLY A 117 -14.40 7.61 -4.58
N GLN A 118 -14.46 8.17 -3.38
CA GLN A 118 -13.73 9.37 -3.02
C GLN A 118 -13.13 9.18 -1.62
N SER A 119 -11.87 9.56 -1.47
CA SER A 119 -11.19 9.44 -0.19
C SER A 119 -11.76 10.45 0.82
N LEU A 120 -11.52 10.16 2.10
CA LEU A 120 -11.96 11.03 3.19
C LEU A 120 -11.13 12.32 3.22
N PRO A 121 -11.69 13.41 3.78
CA PRO A 121 -10.91 14.63 3.97
C PRO A 121 -9.62 14.34 4.76
N PRO A 122 -8.54 15.10 4.56
CA PRO A 122 -8.49 16.33 3.75
C PRO A 122 -8.25 16.11 2.26
N GLU A 123 -7.94 14.90 1.83
CA GLU A 123 -7.61 14.64 0.43
C GLU A 123 -8.81 14.77 -0.48
N SER A 124 -9.93 14.14 -0.11
CA SER A 124 -11.21 14.24 -0.83
C SER A 124 -11.05 14.10 -2.34
N ALA A 125 -10.26 13.12 -2.77
CA ALA A 125 -9.92 12.89 -4.17
C ALA A 125 -10.50 11.55 -4.63
N PRO A 126 -10.76 11.37 -5.94
CA PRO A 126 -11.24 10.09 -6.45
C PRO A 126 -10.28 8.97 -6.08
N ASP A 127 -10.81 7.91 -5.48
CA ASP A 127 -10.02 6.76 -5.10
C ASP A 127 -10.58 5.47 -5.69
N VAL A 128 -9.83 4.40 -5.51
CA VAL A 128 -10.21 3.07 -5.96
C VAL A 128 -9.84 2.06 -4.90
N GLU A 129 -10.75 1.14 -4.65
CA GLU A 129 -10.54 0.03 -3.72
C GLU A 129 -10.11 -1.19 -4.51
N TYR A 130 -8.96 -1.75 -4.14
CA TYR A 130 -8.39 -2.94 -4.76
C TYR A 130 -8.46 -4.12 -3.80
N HIS A 131 -8.80 -5.28 -4.33
CA HIS A 131 -8.78 -6.54 -3.59
C HIS A 131 -7.88 -7.54 -4.27
N TRP A 132 -7.14 -8.29 -3.47
CA TRP A 132 -6.43 -9.46 -3.93
C TRP A 132 -6.96 -10.68 -3.19
N ARG A 133 -7.21 -11.75 -3.94
CA ARG A 133 -7.60 -13.05 -3.38
C ARG A 133 -6.71 -14.11 -4.00
N PRO A 134 -6.34 -15.15 -3.25
CA PRO A 134 -5.53 -16.22 -3.82
C PRO A 134 -6.27 -16.89 -4.97
N SER A 135 -5.49 -17.33 -5.95
CA SER A 135 -6.05 -17.98 -7.13
C SER A 135 -6.68 -19.33 -6.75
N ASN A 136 -7.87 -19.58 -7.30
CA ASN A 136 -8.51 -20.88 -7.16
C ASN A 136 -8.20 -21.80 -8.35
N VAL A 137 -7.29 -21.40 -9.21
CA VAL A 137 -6.97 -22.16 -10.41
C VAL A 137 -6.02 -23.32 -10.11
N GLY A 138 -5.46 -23.37 -8.96
CA GLY A 138 -4.51 -24.41 -8.60
C GLY A 138 -5.13 -25.79 -8.40
N ILE A 139 -4.35 -26.69 -7.89
CA ILE A 139 -4.80 -28.03 -7.53
C ILE A 139 -5.72 -27.93 -6.33
N GLU A 140 -6.98 -28.38 -6.50
CA GLU A 140 -7.95 -28.38 -5.43
C GLU A 140 -7.83 -29.66 -4.62
N PRO A 141 -7.87 -29.60 -3.37
CA PRO A 141 -7.91 -30.80 -2.58
C PRO A 141 -9.21 -31.52 -2.77
N THR A 142 -10.01 -31.38 -3.46
CA THR A 142 -11.01 -31.80 -3.64
C THR A 142 -11.87 -32.10 -3.88
N ALA A 143 -12.11 -32.19 -4.30
CA ALA A 143 -12.66 -32.10 -4.68
C ALA A 143 -13.00 -32.79 -4.86
N PHE A 144 -12.47 -33.12 -4.88
CA PHE A 144 -12.79 -33.40 -4.70
C PHE A 144 -13.03 -33.91 -4.29
N GLY A 145 -12.92 -34.22 -4.43
CA GLY A 145 -13.26 -34.14 -3.90
C GLY A 145 -13.33 -33.83 -3.81
N GLY A 146 -13.55 -33.74 -4.08
CA GLY A 146 -13.82 -33.14 -3.89
C GLY A 146 -13.65 -32.70 -4.07
N GLY A 147 -13.52 -32.55 -4.37
CA GLY A 147 -13.40 -31.92 -4.41
C GLY A 147 -13.28 -31.45 -4.41
#